data_1db96f9c6c521049969142c56eadcd02
#
_entry.id   1db96f9c6c521049969142c56eadcd02
#
_cell.length_a   1.000
_cell.length_b   1.000
_cell.length_c   1.000
_cell.angle_alpha   90.00
_cell.angle_beta   90.00
_cell.angle_gamma   90.00
#
_symmetry.space_group_name_H-M   'P 1'
#
loop_
_entity.id
_entity.type
_entity.pdbx_description
1 polymer ?
#
loop_
_entity_poly.entity_id
_entity_poly.type
_entity_poly.pdbx_seq_one_letter_code
_entity_poly.pdbx_strand_id
1 'polypeptide(L)'
;MVCTISAQQNKKARQVVFRKHILSNIFVSEGVATGDVNRDGKMDILAGNYWFRAPGWKRNLIHTDTLNPVPGYSTSFLNYSMDVNNDGWIDLIRFDQPGGVCMWYENPQNKKQLWQAHLILKTAGNENPAFADVDRDGRMDIICNDIIAKEVIWLKSPATKNDTLWLRHIISNDPGLGTDKYTHGLGWGDINKDGKNDVIIKSGWWQSPENVNTSNWQFHKADFGADCANMFMLDADKDGDGDIISSSAHDYGIWWYEQQQNDNGNPEWIKHTISKIFSESHALALEDINGDGYPDLVTGKRYYAHNGGDPGGHEPAVLYWYEFMPEKIPTWIPHLIDTNSGIGLSIVVQDINNDKKKDIIISNKKGVFFFEQL
;
A
#
# COMPACT_ATOMS: atom_id res chain seq x y z
N MET A 1 -55.29 16.82 -1.37
CA MET A 1 -54.10 16.16 -0.81
C MET A 1 -53.38 15.52 -2.00
N VAL A 2 -52.43 16.21 -2.59
CA VAL A 2 -51.68 15.74 -3.78
C VAL A 2 -50.40 15.07 -3.26
N CYS A 3 -50.31 13.76 -3.43
CA CYS A 3 -49.17 12.96 -3.06
C CYS A 3 -48.12 13.13 -4.21
N THR A 4 -47.06 13.90 -3.98
CA THR A 4 -45.91 13.97 -4.88
C THR A 4 -45.02 12.74 -4.64
N ILE A 5 -45.10 11.79 -5.53
CA ILE A 5 -44.14 10.67 -5.61
C ILE A 5 -42.85 11.25 -6.20
N SER A 6 -41.83 11.41 -5.37
CA SER A 6 -40.49 11.71 -5.83
C SER A 6 -39.97 10.48 -6.55
N ALA A 7 -39.80 10.56 -7.85
CA ALA A 7 -39.09 9.57 -8.64
C ALA A 7 -37.59 9.58 -8.21
N GLN A 8 -37.18 8.56 -7.45
CA GLN A 8 -35.76 8.22 -7.33
C GLN A 8 -35.27 7.89 -8.75
N GLN A 9 -34.47 8.78 -9.29
CA GLN A 9 -33.70 8.49 -10.52
C GLN A 9 -32.72 7.35 -10.17
N ASN A 10 -33.02 6.15 -10.64
CA ASN A 10 -32.04 5.07 -10.74
C ASN A 10 -30.87 5.58 -11.61
N LYS A 11 -29.82 6.13 -11.00
CA LYS A 11 -28.53 6.27 -11.69
C LYS A 11 -28.14 4.85 -12.10
N LYS A 12 -28.22 4.54 -13.39
CA LYS A 12 -27.58 3.32 -13.92
C LYS A 12 -26.14 3.32 -13.41
N ALA A 13 -25.76 2.31 -12.66
CA ALA A 13 -24.37 2.11 -12.25
C ALA A 13 -23.51 2.22 -13.52
N ARG A 14 -22.54 3.12 -13.50
CA ARG A 14 -21.62 3.33 -14.63
C ARG A 14 -20.75 2.08 -14.70
N GLN A 15 -20.78 1.38 -15.82
CA GLN A 15 -19.94 0.22 -16.00
C GLN A 15 -18.47 0.67 -16.02
N VAL A 16 -17.69 0.30 -15.02
CA VAL A 16 -16.25 0.53 -14.96
C VAL A 16 -15.55 -0.49 -15.86
N VAL A 17 -14.74 -0.01 -16.79
CA VAL A 17 -13.99 -0.82 -17.76
C VAL A 17 -12.55 -0.35 -17.79
N PHE A 18 -11.61 -1.28 -17.82
CA PHE A 18 -10.18 -1.00 -17.88
C PHE A 18 -9.57 -1.46 -19.20
N ARG A 19 -8.63 -0.66 -19.72
CA ARG A 19 -7.74 -1.02 -20.83
C ARG A 19 -6.36 -1.34 -20.26
N LYS A 20 -5.87 -2.56 -20.52
CA LYS A 20 -4.53 -2.98 -20.09
C LYS A 20 -3.45 -2.48 -21.04
N HIS A 21 -2.45 -1.78 -20.48
CA HIS A 21 -1.21 -1.43 -21.14
C HIS A 21 -0.06 -2.20 -20.50
N ILE A 22 0.79 -2.83 -21.31
CA ILE A 22 2.01 -3.52 -20.87
C ILE A 22 3.17 -2.57 -21.09
N LEU A 23 3.72 -1.99 -20.02
CA LEU A 23 4.83 -1.05 -20.09
C LEU A 23 6.17 -1.77 -20.15
N SER A 24 6.26 -2.94 -19.52
CA SER A 24 7.41 -3.83 -19.55
C SER A 24 6.93 -5.27 -19.33
N ASN A 25 7.61 -6.22 -19.99
CA ASN A 25 7.47 -7.65 -19.76
C ASN A 25 8.69 -8.24 -19.05
N ILE A 26 9.51 -7.39 -18.45
CA ILE A 26 10.73 -7.77 -17.70
C ILE A 26 10.43 -7.59 -16.22
N PHE A 27 10.89 -8.53 -15.40
CA PHE A 27 10.81 -8.43 -13.94
C PHE A 27 11.76 -7.37 -13.42
N VAL A 28 11.28 -6.16 -13.18
CA VAL A 28 12.08 -5.02 -12.71
C VAL A 28 11.86 -4.72 -11.23
N SER A 29 10.67 -5.06 -10.70
CA SER A 29 10.27 -4.72 -9.34
C SER A 29 9.05 -5.52 -8.93
N GLU A 30 8.83 -5.71 -7.63
CA GLU A 30 7.57 -6.24 -7.07
C GLU A 30 6.64 -5.13 -6.57
N GLY A 31 7.13 -3.91 -6.44
CA GLY A 31 6.36 -2.72 -6.12
C GLY A 31 6.41 -1.68 -7.24
N VAL A 32 5.54 -0.68 -7.16
CA VAL A 32 5.42 0.41 -8.13
C VAL A 32 5.07 1.72 -7.41
N ALA A 33 5.50 2.85 -7.97
CA ALA A 33 5.14 4.18 -7.53
C ALA A 33 4.82 5.08 -8.74
N THR A 34 4.24 6.26 -8.49
CA THR A 34 3.88 7.23 -9.53
C THR A 34 4.26 8.64 -9.10
N GLY A 35 4.58 9.52 -10.04
CA GLY A 35 4.89 10.92 -9.77
C GLY A 35 5.27 11.67 -11.03
N ASP A 36 5.14 12.98 -11.04
CA ASP A 36 5.65 13.83 -12.12
C ASP A 36 7.17 14.00 -11.95
N VAL A 37 7.91 12.98 -12.42
CA VAL A 37 9.36 12.86 -12.23
C VAL A 37 10.14 13.97 -12.92
N ASN A 38 9.63 14.44 -14.08
CA ASN A 38 10.33 15.38 -14.94
C ASN A 38 9.72 16.78 -14.94
N ARG A 39 8.69 17.02 -14.12
CA ARG A 39 7.96 18.28 -13.98
C ARG A 39 7.35 18.76 -15.29
N ASP A 40 6.84 17.83 -16.11
CA ASP A 40 6.12 18.17 -17.34
C ASP A 40 4.59 18.21 -17.17
N GLY A 41 4.10 18.05 -15.94
CA GLY A 41 2.68 18.09 -15.58
C GLY A 41 1.96 16.77 -15.82
N LYS A 42 2.68 15.67 -16.11
CA LYS A 42 2.13 14.34 -16.31
C LYS A 42 2.70 13.36 -15.30
N MET A 43 1.85 12.44 -14.86
CA MET A 43 2.25 11.42 -13.92
C MET A 43 3.03 10.31 -14.63
N ASP A 44 4.27 10.11 -14.21
CA ASP A 44 5.14 9.04 -14.64
C ASP A 44 5.01 7.83 -13.70
N ILE A 45 5.49 6.66 -14.13
CA ILE A 45 5.48 5.42 -13.34
C ILE A 45 6.91 5.03 -13.01
N LEU A 46 7.18 4.73 -11.71
CA LEU A 46 8.49 4.31 -11.22
C LEU A 46 8.42 2.84 -10.79
N ALA A 47 9.32 2.01 -11.30
CA ALA A 47 9.41 0.59 -10.94
C ALA A 47 10.85 0.10 -11.01
N GLY A 48 11.39 -0.33 -9.87
CA GLY A 48 12.75 -0.80 -9.78
C GLY A 48 13.78 0.28 -10.08
N ASN A 49 14.66 -0.04 -11.00
CA ASN A 49 15.72 0.87 -11.44
C ASN A 49 15.27 1.80 -12.59
N TYR A 50 13.97 1.88 -12.86
CA TYR A 50 13.44 2.61 -14.01
C TYR A 50 12.27 3.51 -13.65
N TRP A 51 12.10 4.54 -14.48
CA TRP A 51 10.84 5.26 -14.59
C TRP A 51 10.37 5.30 -16.03
N PHE A 52 9.05 5.28 -16.21
CA PHE A 52 8.37 5.23 -17.50
C PHE A 52 7.69 6.58 -17.73
N ARG A 53 8.22 7.33 -18.70
CA ARG A 53 7.76 8.69 -18.98
C ARG A 53 6.42 8.70 -19.69
N ALA A 54 5.44 9.38 -19.12
CA ALA A 54 4.15 9.64 -19.76
C ALA A 54 4.26 10.62 -20.95
N PRO A 55 3.34 10.57 -21.94
CA PRO A 55 2.29 9.56 -22.12
C PRO A 55 2.78 8.35 -22.95
N GLY A 56 3.98 8.37 -23.44
CA GLY A 56 4.54 7.36 -24.35
C GLY A 56 5.22 6.18 -23.65
N TRP A 57 5.29 6.22 -22.33
CA TRP A 57 5.86 5.20 -21.44
C TRP A 57 7.28 4.78 -21.80
N LYS A 58 8.06 5.74 -22.32
CA LYS A 58 9.49 5.49 -22.60
C LYS A 58 10.21 5.20 -21.29
N ARG A 59 10.88 4.04 -21.24
CA ARG A 59 11.71 3.62 -20.11
C ARG A 59 12.98 4.46 -20.01
N ASN A 60 13.26 4.99 -18.82
CA ASN A 60 14.47 5.74 -18.46
C ASN A 60 15.10 5.10 -17.22
N LEU A 61 16.41 5.19 -17.11
CA LEU A 61 17.17 4.56 -16.03
C LEU A 61 17.27 5.52 -14.83
N ILE A 62 16.98 5.00 -13.65
CA ILE A 62 17.20 5.67 -12.35
C ILE A 62 18.56 5.30 -11.81
N HIS A 63 18.84 4.00 -11.74
CA HIS A 63 20.07 3.47 -11.19
C HIS A 63 20.62 2.33 -12.08
N THR A 64 21.74 1.73 -11.67
CA THR A 64 22.40 0.65 -12.44
C THR A 64 21.41 -0.45 -12.81
N ASP A 65 21.42 -0.82 -14.09
CA ASP A 65 20.55 -1.85 -14.62
C ASP A 65 20.89 -3.22 -14.02
N THR A 66 19.88 -3.85 -13.39
CA THR A 66 19.98 -5.21 -12.87
C THR A 66 18.70 -5.95 -13.23
N LEU A 67 18.85 -7.13 -13.84
CA LEU A 67 17.71 -8.02 -14.11
C LEU A 67 17.48 -8.93 -12.90
N ASN A 68 16.24 -9.06 -12.51
CA ASN A 68 15.86 -9.97 -11.43
C ASN A 68 15.56 -11.36 -11.99
N PRO A 69 15.96 -12.44 -11.32
CA PRO A 69 15.69 -13.79 -11.78
C PRO A 69 14.23 -14.19 -11.56
N VAL A 70 13.73 -15.04 -12.45
CA VAL A 70 12.47 -15.78 -12.26
C VAL A 70 12.79 -17.27 -12.46
N PRO A 71 12.62 -18.14 -11.47
CA PRO A 71 12.14 -17.88 -10.10
C PRO A 71 13.12 -17.05 -9.26
N GLY A 72 12.60 -16.32 -8.27
CA GLY A 72 13.37 -15.49 -7.35
C GLY A 72 12.64 -14.22 -6.96
N TYR A 73 13.35 -13.30 -6.34
CA TYR A 73 12.82 -12.03 -5.86
C TYR A 73 13.62 -10.86 -6.40
N SER A 74 12.97 -9.71 -6.48
CA SER A 74 13.58 -8.45 -6.87
C SER A 74 14.41 -7.85 -5.73
N THR A 75 15.51 -7.16 -6.06
CA THR A 75 16.17 -6.21 -5.16
C THR A 75 15.39 -4.89 -5.05
N SER A 76 14.23 -4.80 -5.68
CA SER A 76 13.29 -3.68 -5.58
C SER A 76 11.93 -4.25 -5.18
N PHE A 77 11.79 -4.54 -3.89
CA PHE A 77 10.58 -5.15 -3.34
C PHE A 77 9.43 -4.16 -3.34
N LEU A 78 9.68 -2.95 -2.79
CA LEU A 78 8.70 -1.88 -2.73
C LEU A 78 9.28 -0.59 -3.29
N ASN A 79 8.41 0.21 -3.89
CA ASN A 79 8.73 1.51 -4.44
C ASN A 79 7.71 2.53 -3.96
N TYR A 80 8.20 3.68 -3.51
CA TYR A 80 7.39 4.83 -3.12
C TYR A 80 8.00 6.10 -3.69
N SER A 81 7.20 7.11 -3.89
CA SER A 81 7.63 8.37 -4.48
C SER A 81 7.21 9.53 -3.59
N MET A 82 8.14 10.42 -3.31
CA MET A 82 7.90 11.70 -2.62
C MET A 82 9.05 12.67 -2.92
N ASP A 83 8.84 13.94 -2.66
CA ASP A 83 9.91 14.93 -2.60
C ASP A 83 10.57 14.84 -1.21
N VAL A 84 11.62 14.03 -1.10
CA VAL A 84 12.25 13.71 0.19
C VAL A 84 12.95 14.92 0.80
N ASN A 85 13.66 15.69 -0.02
CA ASN A 85 14.49 16.80 0.43
C ASN A 85 13.82 18.17 0.27
N ASN A 86 12.55 18.21 -0.11
CA ASN A 86 11.75 19.42 -0.34
C ASN A 86 12.38 20.37 -1.37
N ASP A 87 12.90 19.80 -2.47
CA ASP A 87 13.47 20.57 -3.59
C ASP A 87 12.51 20.75 -4.76
N GLY A 88 11.31 20.20 -4.64
CA GLY A 88 10.23 20.26 -5.62
C GLY A 88 10.31 19.18 -6.70
N TRP A 89 11.21 18.21 -6.61
CA TRP A 89 11.32 17.09 -7.53
C TRP A 89 10.94 15.78 -6.84
N ILE A 90 10.22 14.95 -7.55
CA ILE A 90 9.82 13.64 -7.03
C ILE A 90 11.03 12.69 -7.05
N ASP A 91 11.33 12.14 -5.89
CA ASP A 91 12.34 11.13 -5.64
C ASP A 91 11.76 9.73 -5.60
N LEU A 92 12.61 8.71 -5.55
CA LEU A 92 12.22 7.31 -5.35
C LEU A 92 12.75 6.80 -4.01
N ILE A 93 11.85 6.27 -3.17
CA ILE A 93 12.21 5.44 -2.02
C ILE A 93 12.02 3.98 -2.42
N ARG A 94 13.05 3.17 -2.22
CA ARG A 94 13.05 1.76 -2.57
C ARG A 94 13.46 0.91 -1.38
N PHE A 95 12.65 -0.10 -1.09
CA PHE A 95 13.00 -1.17 -0.17
C PHE A 95 13.50 -2.36 -0.95
N ASP A 96 14.61 -2.92 -0.53
CA ASP A 96 15.06 -4.23 -0.98
C ASP A 96 14.20 -5.34 -0.38
N GLN A 97 14.49 -6.58 -0.76
CA GLN A 97 13.90 -7.75 -0.11
C GLN A 97 14.07 -7.64 1.42
N PRO A 98 13.05 -8.05 2.22
CA PRO A 98 13.11 -7.97 3.68
C PRO A 98 14.43 -8.43 4.27
N GLY A 99 14.99 -7.63 5.16
CA GLY A 99 16.35 -7.76 5.70
C GLY A 99 17.43 -7.06 4.89
N GLY A 100 17.08 -6.48 3.75
CA GLY A 100 17.93 -5.60 2.97
C GLY A 100 17.75 -4.13 3.33
N VAL A 101 18.32 -3.27 2.50
CA VAL A 101 18.35 -1.82 2.72
C VAL A 101 17.05 -1.13 2.27
N CYS A 102 16.75 -0.01 2.93
CA CYS A 102 15.87 1.01 2.38
C CYS A 102 16.72 2.16 1.88
N MET A 103 16.54 2.56 0.62
CA MET A 103 17.30 3.60 -0.05
C MET A 103 16.40 4.71 -0.56
N TRP A 104 16.90 5.92 -0.56
CA TRP A 104 16.36 7.05 -1.27
C TRP A 104 17.23 7.36 -2.49
N TYR A 105 16.62 7.48 -3.65
CA TYR A 105 17.25 7.88 -4.89
C TYR A 105 16.79 9.30 -5.24
N GLU A 106 17.73 10.24 -5.11
CA GLU A 106 17.50 11.67 -5.34
C GLU A 106 17.42 11.97 -6.84
N ASN A 107 16.35 12.64 -7.24
CA ASN A 107 16.08 13.02 -8.61
C ASN A 107 17.14 14.03 -9.13
N PRO A 108 17.82 13.77 -10.24
CA PRO A 108 18.85 14.65 -10.75
C PRO A 108 18.30 15.91 -11.43
N GLN A 109 17.03 16.24 -11.28
CA GLN A 109 16.40 17.47 -11.82
C GLN A 109 16.56 17.58 -13.34
N ASN A 110 16.22 16.53 -14.09
CA ASN A 110 16.40 16.41 -15.55
C ASN A 110 17.85 16.43 -16.04
N LYS A 111 18.87 16.40 -15.19
CA LYS A 111 20.27 16.23 -15.62
C LYS A 111 20.48 14.82 -16.16
N LYS A 112 21.32 14.69 -17.18
CA LYS A 112 21.65 13.38 -17.78
C LYS A 112 22.67 12.61 -16.93
N GLN A 113 22.22 12.13 -15.78
CA GLN A 113 23.00 11.31 -14.86
C GLN A 113 22.08 10.33 -14.14
N LEU A 114 22.67 9.29 -13.54
CA LEU A 114 21.94 8.41 -12.63
C LEU A 114 21.57 9.18 -11.36
N TRP A 115 20.52 8.72 -10.69
CA TRP A 115 20.06 9.30 -9.45
C TRP A 115 21.03 8.96 -8.32
N GLN A 116 21.30 9.93 -7.46
CA GLN A 116 22.17 9.72 -6.31
C GLN A 116 21.44 8.89 -5.26
N ALA A 117 22.10 7.83 -4.77
CA ALA A 117 21.53 6.95 -3.77
C ALA A 117 21.97 7.35 -2.36
N HIS A 118 21.00 7.44 -1.45
CA HIS A 118 21.20 7.73 -0.03
C HIS A 118 20.62 6.58 0.81
N LEU A 119 21.34 6.16 1.84
CA LEU A 119 20.87 5.11 2.74
C LEU A 119 19.87 5.70 3.75
N ILE A 120 18.68 5.08 3.83
CA ILE A 120 17.66 5.39 4.86
C ILE A 120 17.82 4.42 6.05
N LEU A 121 17.73 3.13 5.78
CA LEU A 121 17.82 2.08 6.81
C LEU A 121 18.59 0.87 6.28
N LYS A 122 19.42 0.25 7.12
CA LYS A 122 20.25 -0.90 6.71
C LYS A 122 19.49 -2.22 6.65
N THR A 123 18.43 -2.39 7.44
CA THR A 123 17.81 -3.69 7.68
C THR A 123 16.30 -3.59 7.88
N ALA A 124 15.58 -3.15 6.85
CA ALA A 124 14.12 -3.14 6.85
C ALA A 124 13.58 -4.57 6.67
N GLY A 125 12.64 -4.97 7.49
CA GLY A 125 12.09 -6.33 7.49
C GLY A 125 10.63 -6.48 7.08
N ASN A 126 9.87 -5.39 6.99
CA ASN A 126 8.47 -5.44 6.58
C ASN A 126 8.29 -5.68 5.10
N GLU A 127 7.25 -6.45 4.75
CA GLU A 127 6.75 -6.55 3.38
C GLU A 127 5.76 -5.44 3.02
N ASN A 128 5.15 -4.81 4.03
CA ASN A 128 4.23 -3.70 3.88
C ASN A 128 4.52 -2.57 4.89
N PRO A 129 5.65 -1.84 4.80
CA PRO A 129 5.88 -0.65 5.61
C PRO A 129 4.79 0.38 5.33
N ALA A 130 4.46 1.21 6.32
CA ALA A 130 3.48 2.27 6.15
C ALA A 130 4.17 3.63 5.91
N PHE A 131 3.50 4.48 5.15
CA PHE A 131 3.86 5.89 4.96
C PHE A 131 2.77 6.74 5.58
N ALA A 132 3.16 7.60 6.51
CA ALA A 132 2.24 8.46 7.25
C ALA A 132 2.95 9.72 7.75
N ASP A 133 2.23 10.80 7.89
CA ASP A 133 2.69 11.99 8.63
C ASP A 133 2.48 11.73 10.13
N VAL A 134 3.50 11.13 10.77
CA VAL A 134 3.41 10.63 12.15
C VAL A 134 3.37 11.77 13.16
N ASP A 135 4.17 12.82 12.95
CA ASP A 135 4.27 13.94 13.88
C ASP A 135 3.49 15.19 13.44
N ARG A 136 2.70 15.07 12.37
CA ARG A 136 1.81 16.12 11.83
C ARG A 136 2.55 17.38 11.39
N ASP A 137 3.76 17.20 10.85
CA ASP A 137 4.54 18.30 10.27
C ASP A 137 4.21 18.59 8.79
N GLY A 138 3.29 17.83 8.20
CA GLY A 138 2.84 17.94 6.81
C GLY A 138 3.66 17.13 5.84
N ARG A 139 4.58 16.27 6.30
CA ARG A 139 5.43 15.43 5.47
C ARG A 139 5.27 13.95 5.81
N MET A 140 5.45 13.11 4.81
CA MET A 140 5.33 11.67 4.99
C MET A 140 6.60 11.09 5.62
N ASP A 141 6.40 10.30 6.65
CA ASP A 141 7.41 9.50 7.35
C ASP A 141 7.26 8.02 6.98
N ILE A 142 8.21 7.20 7.40
CA ILE A 142 8.20 5.76 7.17
C ILE A 142 7.99 5.04 8.50
N ILE A 143 6.99 4.15 8.58
CA ILE A 143 6.82 3.23 9.69
C ILE A 143 7.25 1.84 9.21
N CYS A 144 8.25 1.25 9.89
CA CYS A 144 8.78 -0.07 9.54
C CYS A 144 9.44 -0.74 10.75
N ASN A 145 10.00 -1.93 10.54
CA ASN A 145 10.84 -2.57 11.55
C ASN A 145 12.32 -2.59 11.14
N ASP A 146 13.19 -2.64 12.12
CA ASP A 146 14.61 -2.93 12.00
C ASP A 146 14.89 -4.31 12.61
N ILE A 147 15.16 -5.29 11.75
CA ILE A 147 15.28 -6.69 12.19
C ILE A 147 16.55 -6.99 13.01
N ILE A 148 17.60 -6.17 12.87
CA ILE A 148 18.83 -6.34 13.67
C ILE A 148 18.67 -5.70 15.03
N ALA A 149 18.11 -4.49 15.11
CA ALA A 149 17.82 -3.83 16.39
C ALA A 149 16.65 -4.49 17.13
N LYS A 150 15.82 -5.29 16.45
CA LYS A 150 14.57 -5.85 16.98
C LYS A 150 13.63 -4.76 17.50
N GLU A 151 13.39 -3.78 16.66
CA GLU A 151 12.55 -2.62 16.95
C GLU A 151 11.53 -2.37 15.85
N VAL A 152 10.34 -1.92 16.22
CA VAL A 152 9.41 -1.23 15.34
C VAL A 152 9.64 0.26 15.50
N ILE A 153 9.82 0.96 14.40
CA ILE A 153 10.29 2.33 14.36
C ILE A 153 9.46 3.17 13.40
N TRP A 154 9.52 4.48 13.60
CA TRP A 154 9.22 5.39 12.52
C TRP A 154 10.45 6.26 12.23
N LEU A 155 10.60 6.60 10.97
CA LEU A 155 11.72 7.38 10.44
C LEU A 155 11.16 8.69 9.95
N LYS A 156 11.47 9.78 10.68
CA LYS A 156 11.09 11.12 10.28
C LYS A 156 11.87 11.55 9.05
N SER A 157 11.15 12.02 8.05
CA SER A 157 11.73 12.49 6.80
C SER A 157 12.60 13.74 6.97
N PRO A 158 13.64 13.96 6.13
CA PRO A 158 14.48 15.15 6.15
C PRO A 158 13.67 16.44 5.95
N ALA A 159 14.01 17.50 6.68
CA ALA A 159 13.23 18.74 6.69
C ALA A 159 13.59 19.71 5.56
N THR A 160 14.79 19.62 5.02
CA THR A 160 15.34 20.63 4.11
C THR A 160 16.17 20.01 3.01
N LYS A 161 16.34 20.76 1.91
CA LYS A 161 17.09 20.35 0.71
C LYS A 161 18.49 19.79 0.94
N ASN A 162 19.16 20.24 2.00
CA ASN A 162 20.55 19.81 2.28
C ASN A 162 20.63 18.73 3.37
N ASP A 163 19.47 18.32 3.89
CA ASP A 163 19.40 17.29 4.91
C ASP A 163 19.11 15.94 4.24
N THR A 164 19.90 14.95 4.55
CA THR A 164 19.73 13.56 4.05
C THR A 164 19.47 12.59 5.20
N LEU A 165 19.37 13.10 6.44
CA LEU A 165 19.23 12.29 7.63
C LEU A 165 17.76 12.02 7.94
N TRP A 166 17.39 10.75 7.94
CA TRP A 166 16.12 10.29 8.50
C TRP A 166 16.29 10.08 10.02
N LEU A 167 15.51 10.80 10.81
CA LEU A 167 15.59 10.69 12.27
C LEU A 167 14.80 9.46 12.74
N ARG A 168 15.47 8.59 13.49
CA ARG A 168 14.90 7.33 14.00
C ARG A 168 14.20 7.56 15.33
N HIS A 169 12.95 7.09 15.44
CA HIS A 169 12.15 7.04 16.65
C HIS A 169 11.64 5.63 16.90
N ILE A 170 11.61 5.20 18.15
CA ILE A 170 11.23 3.83 18.52
C ILE A 170 9.74 3.79 18.91
N ILE A 171 8.95 3.01 18.17
CA ILE A 171 7.57 2.69 18.56
C ILE A 171 7.59 1.57 19.60
N SER A 172 8.36 0.50 19.34
CA SER A 172 8.50 -0.64 20.24
C SER A 172 9.89 -1.27 20.15
N ASN A 173 10.45 -1.63 21.29
CA ASN A 173 11.66 -2.45 21.39
C ASN A 173 11.37 -3.85 21.94
N ASP A 174 10.09 -4.29 21.92
CA ASP A 174 9.74 -5.67 22.24
C ASP A 174 10.10 -6.58 21.06
N PRO A 175 11.10 -7.49 21.22
CA PRO A 175 11.56 -8.33 20.13
C PRO A 175 10.52 -9.37 19.67
N GLY A 176 9.46 -9.59 20.44
CA GLY A 176 8.35 -10.50 20.10
C GLY A 176 7.24 -9.87 19.29
N LEU A 177 7.28 -8.55 19.04
CA LEU A 177 6.19 -7.83 18.38
C LEU A 177 6.64 -7.14 17.09
N GLY A 178 6.26 -7.71 15.94
CA GLY A 178 6.44 -7.07 14.63
C GLY A 178 7.90 -6.85 14.19
N THR A 179 8.87 -7.55 14.77
CA THR A 179 10.31 -7.30 14.55
C THR A 179 11.00 -8.38 13.70
N ASP A 180 10.26 -9.38 13.23
CA ASP A 180 10.81 -10.45 12.43
C ASP A 180 11.03 -10.05 10.98
N LYS A 181 11.94 -10.76 10.32
CA LYS A 181 12.08 -10.69 8.87
C LYS A 181 10.82 -11.23 8.20
N TYR A 182 10.39 -10.61 7.13
CA TYR A 182 9.13 -10.90 6.44
C TYR A 182 7.88 -10.64 7.32
N THR A 183 7.94 -9.64 8.20
CA THR A 183 6.75 -9.20 8.93
C THR A 183 5.73 -8.62 7.94
N HIS A 184 4.55 -9.18 7.99
CA HIS A 184 3.39 -8.77 7.19
C HIS A 184 2.49 -7.84 7.98
N GLY A 185 1.74 -7.04 7.26
CA GLY A 185 0.79 -6.09 7.79
C GLY A 185 1.47 -4.90 8.46
N LEU A 186 1.11 -3.75 8.08
CA LEU A 186 1.13 -2.52 8.85
C LEU A 186 -0.10 -1.73 8.42
N GLY A 187 -0.72 -1.12 9.40
CA GLY A 187 -1.79 -0.15 9.22
C GLY A 187 -1.53 1.10 10.03
N TRP A 188 -2.24 2.16 9.68
CA TRP A 188 -2.18 3.45 10.33
C TRP A 188 -3.58 4.04 10.41
N GLY A 189 -4.09 4.28 11.64
CA GLY A 189 -5.44 4.81 11.83
C GLY A 189 -5.80 4.97 13.30
N ASP A 190 -6.77 5.82 13.60
CA ASP A 190 -7.23 6.15 14.95
C ASP A 190 -8.22 5.08 15.46
N ILE A 191 -7.70 4.05 16.13
CA ILE A 191 -8.49 2.91 16.61
C ILE A 191 -9.38 3.29 17.79
N ASN A 192 -8.86 4.08 18.71
CA ASN A 192 -9.52 4.38 19.98
C ASN A 192 -10.30 5.70 19.98
N LYS A 193 -10.37 6.40 18.85
CA LYS A 193 -11.05 7.69 18.64
C LYS A 193 -10.49 8.81 19.52
N ASP A 194 -9.19 8.77 19.84
CA ASP A 194 -8.54 9.83 20.60
C ASP A 194 -8.02 10.99 19.73
N GLY A 195 -8.24 10.92 18.41
CA GLY A 195 -7.83 11.89 17.42
C GLY A 195 -6.39 11.74 16.96
N LYS A 196 -5.69 10.67 17.35
CA LYS A 196 -4.35 10.30 16.91
C LYS A 196 -4.37 8.95 16.22
N ASN A 197 -3.65 8.85 15.13
CA ASN A 197 -3.55 7.58 14.43
C ASN A 197 -2.57 6.65 15.14
N ASP A 198 -2.92 5.38 15.21
CA ASP A 198 -2.21 4.29 15.84
C ASP A 198 -1.50 3.42 14.80
N VAL A 199 -0.51 2.64 15.22
CA VAL A 199 0.18 1.68 14.36
C VAL A 199 -0.42 0.30 14.55
N ILE A 200 -0.90 -0.32 13.47
CA ILE A 200 -1.64 -1.57 13.49
C ILE A 200 -0.77 -2.69 12.91
N ILE A 201 -0.74 -3.84 13.61
CA ILE A 201 -0.14 -5.09 13.12
C ILE A 201 -1.10 -6.26 13.33
N LYS A 202 -0.81 -7.42 12.74
CA LYS A 202 -1.68 -8.60 12.83
C LYS A 202 -2.02 -9.05 14.27
N SER A 203 -1.16 -8.75 15.24
CA SER A 203 -1.31 -9.18 16.64
C SER A 203 -1.85 -8.09 17.58
N GLY A 204 -2.19 -6.91 17.06
CA GLY A 204 -2.69 -5.79 17.84
C GLY A 204 -2.29 -4.44 17.29
N TRP A 205 -2.20 -3.45 18.16
CA TRP A 205 -1.88 -2.09 17.76
C TRP A 205 -1.14 -1.33 18.88
N TRP A 206 -0.31 -0.37 18.47
CA TRP A 206 0.35 0.56 19.38
C TRP A 206 -0.37 1.89 19.38
N GLN A 207 -0.85 2.30 20.56
CA GLN A 207 -1.49 3.59 20.74
C GLN A 207 -0.48 4.72 20.65
N SER A 208 -0.74 5.69 19.80
CA SER A 208 0.08 6.90 19.68
C SER A 208 0.04 7.72 20.96
N PRO A 209 1.20 8.03 21.56
CA PRO A 209 1.25 8.89 22.74
C PRO A 209 1.03 10.37 22.37
N GLU A 210 0.82 11.24 23.38
CA GLU A 210 0.76 12.71 23.18
C GLU A 210 2.01 13.27 22.50
N ASN A 211 3.18 12.74 22.86
CA ASN A 211 4.44 13.04 22.20
C ASN A 211 4.92 11.81 21.46
N VAL A 212 4.75 11.77 20.16
CA VAL A 212 5.13 10.62 19.29
C VAL A 212 6.63 10.31 19.31
N ASN A 213 7.47 11.21 19.81
CA ASN A 213 8.91 10.97 20.02
C ASN A 213 9.19 10.12 21.27
N THR A 214 8.18 9.84 22.10
CA THR A 214 8.30 8.94 23.25
C THR A 214 8.43 7.50 22.77
N SER A 215 9.47 6.80 23.24
CA SER A 215 9.68 5.40 22.89
C SER A 215 8.73 4.46 23.65
N ASN A 216 8.50 3.28 23.08
CA ASN A 216 7.68 2.20 23.66
C ASN A 216 6.22 2.64 23.89
N TRP A 217 5.52 2.82 22.79
CA TRP A 217 4.10 3.12 22.78
C TRP A 217 3.30 1.98 23.43
N GLN A 218 2.18 2.30 24.03
CA GLN A 218 1.33 1.29 24.69
C GLN A 218 0.77 0.31 23.66
N PHE A 219 1.05 -0.99 23.84
CA PHE A 219 0.53 -2.03 22.97
C PHE A 219 -0.79 -2.59 23.47
N HIS A 220 -1.76 -2.72 22.58
CA HIS A 220 -3.05 -3.36 22.81
C HIS A 220 -3.15 -4.60 21.94
N LYS A 221 -3.37 -5.76 22.59
CA LYS A 221 -3.44 -7.03 21.89
C LYS A 221 -4.78 -7.19 21.17
N ALA A 222 -4.72 -7.63 19.91
CA ALA A 222 -5.85 -8.08 19.12
C ALA A 222 -5.42 -9.22 18.19
N ASP A 223 -6.34 -9.84 17.48
CA ASP A 223 -6.05 -10.89 16.49
C ASP A 223 -6.70 -10.54 15.16
N PHE A 224 -5.91 -10.05 14.21
CA PHE A 224 -6.32 -9.75 12.85
C PHE A 224 -5.93 -10.84 11.85
N GLY A 225 -5.70 -12.05 12.34
CA GLY A 225 -5.42 -13.23 11.54
C GLY A 225 -3.94 -13.51 11.30
N ALA A 226 -3.68 -14.29 10.26
CA ALA A 226 -2.33 -14.73 9.90
C ALA A 226 -1.55 -13.60 9.19
N ASP A 227 -0.63 -13.96 8.30
CA ASP A 227 0.20 -13.01 7.57
C ASP A 227 -0.66 -12.13 6.65
N CYS A 228 -1.06 -10.97 7.17
CA CYS A 228 -1.87 -10.00 6.46
C CYS A 228 -1.04 -9.13 5.51
N ALA A 229 -1.69 -8.65 4.43
CA ALA A 229 -1.13 -7.60 3.59
C ALA A 229 -1.28 -6.22 4.28
N ASN A 230 -1.50 -5.16 3.53
CA ASN A 230 -1.86 -3.86 4.08
C ASN A 230 -3.08 -3.96 5.01
N MET A 231 -3.13 -3.11 6.02
CA MET A 231 -4.25 -3.01 6.95
C MET A 231 -4.81 -1.59 6.86
N PHE A 232 -6.07 -1.47 6.46
CA PHE A 232 -6.74 -0.18 6.30
C PHE A 232 -7.86 -0.02 7.32
N MET A 233 -8.03 1.20 7.80
CA MET A 233 -9.21 1.56 8.59
C MET A 233 -10.30 2.15 7.71
N LEU A 234 -11.54 1.71 7.94
CA LEU A 234 -12.75 2.18 7.27
C LEU A 234 -13.95 1.96 8.20
N ASP A 235 -14.75 2.96 8.44
CA ASP A 235 -16.08 2.81 9.09
C ASP A 235 -17.02 2.16 8.08
N ALA A 236 -17.01 0.82 8.04
CA ALA A 236 -17.66 0.05 6.98
C ALA A 236 -19.17 -0.07 7.18
N ASP A 237 -19.65 -0.21 8.41
CA ASP A 237 -21.06 -0.35 8.75
C ASP A 237 -21.74 0.97 9.19
N LYS A 238 -20.97 2.05 9.22
CA LYS A 238 -21.41 3.42 9.56
C LYS A 238 -21.90 3.57 11.00
N ASP A 239 -21.31 2.85 11.92
CA ASP A 239 -21.58 2.98 13.34
C ASP A 239 -20.71 4.04 14.02
N GLY A 240 -19.74 4.57 13.29
CA GLY A 240 -18.84 5.66 13.67
C GLY A 240 -17.57 5.19 14.34
N ASP A 241 -17.25 3.89 14.40
CA ASP A 241 -15.90 3.43 14.74
C ASP A 241 -15.13 2.93 13.50
N GLY A 242 -13.84 2.68 13.68
CA GLY A 242 -12.95 2.33 12.57
C GLY A 242 -12.72 0.83 12.51
N ASP A 243 -13.24 0.19 11.48
CA ASP A 243 -13.01 -1.22 11.20
C ASP A 243 -11.68 -1.45 10.49
N ILE A 244 -11.21 -2.68 10.45
CA ILE A 244 -9.99 -3.04 9.74
C ILE A 244 -10.30 -3.92 8.54
N ILE A 245 -9.83 -3.48 7.37
CA ILE A 245 -9.80 -4.26 6.13
C ILE A 245 -8.41 -4.84 5.96
N SER A 246 -8.31 -6.16 5.78
CA SER A 246 -7.05 -6.84 5.51
C SER A 246 -7.25 -8.13 4.72
N SER A 247 -6.14 -8.80 4.36
CA SER A 247 -6.17 -10.02 3.55
C SER A 247 -5.09 -11.01 3.97
N SER A 248 -5.18 -12.24 3.48
CA SER A 248 -4.11 -13.22 3.61
C SER A 248 -3.08 -13.05 2.51
N ALA A 249 -1.82 -12.87 2.90
CA ALA A 249 -0.70 -12.81 1.99
C ALA A 249 -0.34 -14.19 1.40
N HIS A 250 -0.65 -15.31 2.09
CA HIS A 250 -0.17 -16.66 1.77
C HIS A 250 -1.26 -17.70 1.58
N ASP A 251 -2.52 -17.34 1.81
CA ASP A 251 -3.67 -18.25 1.72
C ASP A 251 -4.87 -17.51 1.14
N TYR A 252 -6.03 -18.14 1.12
CA TYR A 252 -7.28 -17.54 0.70
C TYR A 252 -7.87 -16.67 1.81
N GLY A 253 -8.30 -15.46 1.48
CA GLY A 253 -9.10 -14.62 2.36
C GLY A 253 -8.81 -13.14 2.24
N ILE A 254 -9.89 -12.39 2.16
CA ILE A 254 -9.97 -10.95 2.36
C ILE A 254 -11.03 -10.75 3.43
N TRP A 255 -10.73 -9.95 4.43
CA TRP A 255 -11.56 -9.81 5.61
C TRP A 255 -11.83 -8.36 5.97
N TRP A 256 -12.98 -8.17 6.57
CA TRP A 256 -13.37 -7.03 7.35
C TRP A 256 -13.46 -7.46 8.82
N TYR A 257 -12.78 -6.74 9.70
CA TYR A 257 -12.83 -6.90 11.14
C TYR A 257 -13.65 -5.74 11.68
N GLU A 258 -14.93 -6.02 11.98
CA GLU A 258 -15.86 -5.09 12.60
C GLU A 258 -15.39 -4.78 14.02
N GLN A 259 -15.16 -3.50 14.31
CA GLN A 259 -14.86 -3.06 15.66
C GLN A 259 -16.15 -3.00 16.48
N GLN A 260 -16.11 -3.50 17.69
CA GLN A 260 -17.16 -3.36 18.69
C GLN A 260 -16.53 -2.99 20.02
N GLN A 261 -17.31 -2.42 20.92
CA GLN A 261 -16.86 -2.16 22.29
C GLN A 261 -17.36 -3.25 23.21
N ASN A 262 -16.46 -3.82 24.02
CA ASN A 262 -16.87 -4.72 25.09
C ASN A 262 -17.48 -3.96 26.28
N ASP A 263 -17.95 -4.69 27.29
CA ASP A 263 -18.58 -4.14 28.50
C ASP A 263 -17.71 -3.12 29.26
N ASN A 264 -16.39 -3.15 29.03
CA ASN A 264 -15.42 -2.22 29.66
C ASN A 264 -15.07 -1.04 28.73
N GLY A 265 -15.65 -0.94 27.55
CA GLY A 265 -15.39 0.10 26.57
C GLY A 265 -14.08 -0.09 25.78
N ASN A 266 -13.48 -1.28 25.82
CA ASN A 266 -12.31 -1.58 25.00
C ASN A 266 -12.71 -2.14 23.64
N PRO A 267 -11.94 -1.88 22.56
CA PRO A 267 -12.17 -2.47 21.24
C PRO A 267 -12.12 -4.00 21.27
N GLU A 268 -13.13 -4.63 20.67
CA GLU A 268 -13.16 -6.04 20.31
C GLU A 268 -13.47 -6.18 18.83
N TRP A 269 -13.13 -7.33 18.22
CA TRP A 269 -13.15 -7.47 16.79
C TRP A 269 -13.91 -8.70 16.33
N ILE A 270 -14.88 -8.52 15.43
CA ILE A 270 -15.60 -9.60 14.78
C ILE A 270 -15.12 -9.75 13.35
N LYS A 271 -14.61 -10.92 13.02
CA LYS A 271 -14.06 -11.21 11.68
C LYS A 271 -15.17 -11.62 10.70
N HIS A 272 -15.34 -10.86 9.63
CA HIS A 272 -16.21 -11.16 8.51
C HIS A 272 -15.41 -11.45 7.24
N THR A 273 -15.89 -12.36 6.40
CA THR A 273 -15.25 -12.68 5.13
C THR A 273 -15.79 -11.80 4.02
N ILE A 274 -14.91 -11.04 3.37
CA ILE A 274 -15.21 -10.31 2.13
C ILE A 274 -15.12 -11.28 0.94
N SER A 275 -14.00 -12.00 0.80
CA SER A 275 -13.79 -12.90 -0.35
C SER A 275 -12.81 -14.03 -0.03
N LYS A 276 -12.97 -15.16 -0.76
CA LYS A 276 -12.02 -16.28 -0.80
C LYS A 276 -11.86 -16.84 -2.23
N ILE A 277 -12.10 -16.01 -3.25
CA ILE A 277 -12.14 -16.46 -4.65
C ILE A 277 -10.74 -16.64 -5.27
N PHE A 278 -9.69 -16.14 -4.64
CA PHE A 278 -8.29 -16.35 -4.98
C PHE A 278 -7.42 -16.27 -3.71
N SER A 279 -6.19 -16.73 -3.80
CA SER A 279 -5.20 -16.72 -2.73
C SER A 279 -4.13 -15.64 -2.91
N GLU A 280 -3.25 -15.49 -1.92
CA GLU A 280 -2.05 -14.65 -1.98
C GLU A 280 -2.36 -13.17 -2.30
N SER A 281 -3.38 -12.60 -1.63
CA SER A 281 -3.73 -11.18 -1.73
C SER A 281 -2.70 -10.33 -0.95
N HIS A 282 -1.50 -10.16 -1.52
CA HIS A 282 -0.34 -9.55 -0.86
C HIS A 282 -0.35 -8.02 -0.83
N ALA A 283 -1.23 -7.38 -1.55
CA ALA A 283 -1.38 -5.93 -1.58
C ALA A 283 -2.85 -5.54 -1.72
N LEU A 284 -3.22 -4.49 -1.04
CA LEU A 284 -4.53 -3.87 -1.07
C LEU A 284 -4.39 -2.39 -1.38
N ALA A 285 -5.39 -1.80 -2.02
CA ALA A 285 -5.58 -0.36 -2.12
C ALA A 285 -7.06 -0.03 -1.89
N LEU A 286 -7.35 1.08 -1.21
CA LEU A 286 -8.70 1.61 -1.02
C LEU A 286 -8.81 2.94 -1.76
N GLU A 287 -9.64 2.99 -2.80
CA GLU A 287 -9.90 4.19 -3.60
C GLU A 287 -11.27 4.13 -4.24
N ASP A 288 -11.92 5.27 -4.39
CA ASP A 288 -13.21 5.38 -5.08
C ASP A 288 -13.05 5.18 -6.59
N ILE A 289 -13.29 3.95 -7.06
CA ILE A 289 -13.12 3.53 -8.46
C ILE A 289 -14.28 3.98 -9.34
N ASN A 290 -15.51 3.90 -8.81
CA ASN A 290 -16.72 4.16 -9.57
C ASN A 290 -17.23 5.60 -9.49
N GLY A 291 -16.65 6.42 -8.61
CA GLY A 291 -16.99 7.82 -8.40
C GLY A 291 -18.26 8.02 -7.58
N ASP A 292 -18.59 7.08 -6.69
CA ASP A 292 -19.78 7.14 -5.83
C ASP A 292 -19.54 7.81 -4.47
N GLY A 293 -18.29 8.08 -4.13
CA GLY A 293 -17.85 8.74 -2.90
C GLY A 293 -17.45 7.78 -1.79
N TYR A 294 -17.42 6.47 -2.04
CA TYR A 294 -16.98 5.45 -1.10
C TYR A 294 -15.72 4.75 -1.60
N PRO A 295 -14.78 4.38 -0.70
CA PRO A 295 -13.55 3.72 -1.13
C PRO A 295 -13.79 2.25 -1.45
N ASP A 296 -13.58 1.89 -2.70
CA ASP A 296 -13.58 0.50 -3.17
C ASP A 296 -12.25 -0.19 -2.85
N LEU A 297 -12.26 -1.51 -2.78
CA LEU A 297 -11.06 -2.30 -2.55
C LEU A 297 -10.49 -2.81 -3.87
N VAL A 298 -9.22 -2.50 -4.14
CA VAL A 298 -8.48 -3.04 -5.28
C VAL A 298 -7.43 -4.03 -4.78
N THR A 299 -7.47 -5.26 -5.31
CA THR A 299 -6.50 -6.31 -4.98
C THR A 299 -6.49 -7.42 -6.03
N GLY A 300 -5.63 -8.41 -5.83
CA GLY A 300 -5.51 -9.55 -6.72
C GLY A 300 -4.57 -10.61 -6.14
N LYS A 301 -4.30 -11.62 -6.96
CA LYS A 301 -3.35 -12.66 -6.61
C LYS A 301 -1.91 -12.20 -6.90
N ARG A 302 -1.01 -12.26 -5.91
CA ARG A 302 0.42 -12.05 -6.15
C ARG A 302 0.95 -13.13 -7.08
N TYR A 303 1.48 -12.71 -8.22
CA TYR A 303 1.95 -13.65 -9.21
C TYR A 303 3.21 -14.39 -8.74
N TYR A 304 3.09 -15.71 -8.62
CA TYR A 304 4.17 -16.65 -8.32
C TYR A 304 4.92 -16.30 -7.02
N ALA A 305 4.15 -15.92 -5.98
CA ALA A 305 4.67 -15.78 -4.63
C ALA A 305 5.25 -17.11 -4.15
N HIS A 306 6.27 -17.06 -3.32
CA HIS A 306 7.01 -18.23 -2.81
C HIS A 306 7.29 -19.33 -3.86
N ASN A 307 7.52 -18.88 -5.12
CA ASN A 307 7.74 -19.76 -6.29
C ASN A 307 6.61 -20.78 -6.50
N GLY A 308 5.37 -20.39 -6.19
CA GLY A 308 4.16 -21.19 -6.33
C GLY A 308 3.94 -22.21 -5.23
N GLY A 309 4.64 -22.10 -4.09
CA GLY A 309 4.54 -23.05 -2.99
C GLY A 309 3.32 -22.87 -2.09
N ASP A 310 2.65 -21.72 -2.16
CA ASP A 310 1.48 -21.42 -1.33
C ASP A 310 0.19 -22.07 -1.87
N PRO A 311 -0.85 -22.21 -1.01
CA PRO A 311 -2.17 -22.64 -1.46
C PRO A 311 -2.67 -21.80 -2.64
N GLY A 312 -3.11 -22.45 -3.71
CA GLY A 312 -3.53 -21.78 -4.93
C GLY A 312 -2.40 -21.12 -5.76
N GLY A 313 -1.12 -21.33 -5.44
CA GLY A 313 0.04 -20.64 -6.05
C GLY A 313 0.13 -20.75 -7.59
N HIS A 314 -0.50 -21.78 -8.18
CA HIS A 314 -0.55 -21.99 -9.63
C HIS A 314 -1.88 -21.57 -10.28
N GLU A 315 -2.82 -21.01 -9.53
CA GLU A 315 -4.07 -20.49 -10.07
C GLU A 315 -3.84 -19.22 -10.91
N PRO A 316 -4.83 -18.79 -11.72
CA PRO A 316 -4.70 -17.58 -12.54
C PRO A 316 -4.30 -16.35 -11.74
N ALA A 317 -3.38 -15.57 -12.30
CA ALA A 317 -2.93 -14.31 -11.72
C ALA A 317 -3.97 -13.21 -11.96
N VAL A 318 -4.96 -13.15 -11.09
CA VAL A 318 -6.13 -12.27 -11.21
C VAL A 318 -5.89 -10.89 -10.60
N LEU A 319 -6.59 -9.88 -11.13
CA LEU A 319 -6.73 -8.54 -10.59
C LEU A 319 -8.23 -8.22 -10.51
N TYR A 320 -8.67 -7.77 -9.35
CA TYR A 320 -10.07 -7.39 -9.07
C TYR A 320 -10.14 -6.00 -8.47
N TRP A 321 -11.30 -5.36 -8.62
CA TRP A 321 -11.77 -4.37 -7.69
C TRP A 321 -13.09 -4.85 -7.09
N TYR A 322 -13.36 -4.46 -5.85
CA TYR A 322 -14.58 -4.80 -5.11
C TYR A 322 -15.33 -3.51 -4.82
N GLU A 323 -16.49 -3.36 -5.45
CA GLU A 323 -17.38 -2.23 -5.22
C GLU A 323 -17.92 -2.31 -3.79
N PHE A 324 -17.62 -1.29 -3.02
CA PHE A 324 -18.04 -1.22 -1.63
C PHE A 324 -19.43 -0.60 -1.51
N MET A 325 -20.34 -1.34 -0.91
CA MET A 325 -21.70 -0.91 -0.62
C MET A 325 -21.86 -0.67 0.88
N PRO A 326 -21.80 0.60 1.33
CA PRO A 326 -21.82 0.94 2.75
C PRO A 326 -23.25 0.91 3.29
N GLU A 327 -23.66 -0.22 3.80
CA GLU A 327 -24.94 -0.46 4.48
C GLU A 327 -24.67 -0.90 5.93
N LYS A 328 -25.71 -1.04 6.76
CA LYS A 328 -25.58 -1.59 8.12
C LYS A 328 -24.89 -2.96 8.14
N ILE A 329 -25.06 -3.74 7.07
CA ILE A 329 -24.30 -4.95 6.80
C ILE A 329 -23.56 -4.67 5.48
N PRO A 330 -22.30 -4.20 5.52
CA PRO A 330 -21.58 -3.81 4.34
C PRO A 330 -21.31 -4.99 3.42
N THR A 331 -21.30 -4.73 2.13
CA THR A 331 -21.01 -5.75 1.11
C THR A 331 -19.95 -5.24 0.13
N TRP A 332 -19.20 -6.16 -0.44
CA TRP A 332 -18.18 -5.91 -1.47
C TRP A 332 -18.48 -6.76 -2.69
N ILE A 333 -18.83 -6.13 -3.81
CA ILE A 333 -19.19 -6.80 -5.06
C ILE A 333 -17.93 -6.97 -5.91
N PRO A 334 -17.47 -8.21 -6.20
CA PRO A 334 -16.24 -8.42 -6.97
C PRO A 334 -16.44 -8.14 -8.46
N HIS A 335 -15.53 -7.35 -9.03
CA HIS A 335 -15.44 -7.08 -10.47
C HIS A 335 -14.06 -7.50 -10.98
N LEU A 336 -14.03 -8.46 -11.89
CA LEU A 336 -12.79 -8.94 -12.48
C LEU A 336 -12.25 -7.92 -13.49
N ILE A 337 -10.98 -7.51 -13.33
CA ILE A 337 -10.28 -6.62 -14.25
C ILE A 337 -9.44 -7.43 -15.24
N ASP A 338 -8.63 -8.36 -14.74
CA ASP A 338 -7.70 -9.15 -15.56
C ASP A 338 -7.41 -10.52 -14.94
N THR A 339 -7.07 -11.51 -15.79
CA THR A 339 -6.79 -12.88 -15.34
C THR A 339 -5.33 -13.30 -15.52
N ASN A 340 -4.48 -12.41 -15.99
CA ASN A 340 -3.12 -12.75 -16.40
C ASN A 340 -2.05 -11.72 -15.97
N SER A 341 -2.39 -10.70 -15.20
CA SER A 341 -1.43 -9.77 -14.61
C SER A 341 -1.05 -10.17 -13.19
N GLY A 342 -2.05 -10.47 -12.38
CA GLY A 342 -1.88 -10.56 -10.93
C GLY A 342 -1.50 -9.21 -10.34
N ILE A 343 -1.02 -9.24 -9.10
CA ILE A 343 -0.45 -8.06 -8.41
C ILE A 343 0.99 -8.35 -7.97
N GLY A 344 1.67 -7.32 -7.48
CA GLY A 344 2.95 -7.42 -6.75
C GLY A 344 2.75 -7.23 -5.26
N LEU A 345 3.64 -6.44 -4.65
CA LEU A 345 3.62 -6.08 -3.22
C LEU A 345 3.04 -4.70 -2.96
N SER A 346 2.77 -3.93 -3.99
CA SER A 346 2.01 -2.68 -3.91
C SER A 346 1.12 -2.51 -5.13
N ILE A 347 0.04 -1.77 -4.94
CA ILE A 347 -0.89 -1.34 -5.98
C ILE A 347 -1.00 0.17 -5.87
N VAL A 348 -0.84 0.88 -6.98
CA VAL A 348 -1.15 2.30 -7.05
C VAL A 348 -2.47 2.47 -7.78
N VAL A 349 -3.38 3.23 -7.17
CA VAL A 349 -4.67 3.63 -7.76
C VAL A 349 -4.71 5.13 -7.81
N GLN A 350 -4.63 5.71 -9.01
CA GLN A 350 -4.53 7.15 -9.20
C GLN A 350 -4.96 7.54 -10.61
N ASP A 351 -5.46 8.76 -10.78
CA ASP A 351 -5.66 9.36 -12.11
C ASP A 351 -4.29 9.72 -12.73
N ILE A 352 -3.79 8.87 -13.62
CA ILE A 352 -2.46 9.02 -14.25
C ILE A 352 -2.50 9.90 -15.49
N ASN A 353 -3.63 9.90 -16.19
CA ASN A 353 -3.79 10.56 -17.48
C ASN A 353 -4.54 11.90 -17.41
N ASN A 354 -4.97 12.32 -16.20
CA ASN A 354 -5.74 13.53 -15.90
C ASN A 354 -7.14 13.53 -16.54
N ASP A 355 -7.80 12.37 -16.62
CA ASP A 355 -9.17 12.24 -17.14
C ASP A 355 -10.24 12.18 -16.02
N LYS A 356 -9.82 12.30 -14.76
CA LYS A 356 -10.60 12.25 -13.52
C LYS A 356 -11.17 10.87 -13.18
N LYS A 357 -10.61 9.81 -13.74
CA LYS A 357 -10.90 8.43 -13.37
C LYS A 357 -9.70 7.81 -12.71
N LYS A 358 -9.93 6.81 -11.90
CA LYS A 358 -8.86 6.11 -11.18
C LYS A 358 -8.30 4.98 -12.02
N ASP A 359 -7.05 5.11 -12.39
CA ASP A 359 -6.27 4.07 -13.06
C ASP A 359 -5.59 3.17 -12.03
N ILE A 360 -5.19 1.96 -12.45
CA ILE A 360 -4.50 1.01 -11.59
C ILE A 360 -3.14 0.67 -12.19
N ILE A 361 -2.09 0.78 -11.36
CA ILE A 361 -0.73 0.47 -11.75
C ILE A 361 -0.18 -0.64 -10.85
N ILE A 362 0.44 -1.65 -11.45
CA ILE A 362 1.06 -2.78 -10.75
C ILE A 362 2.40 -3.14 -11.38
N SER A 363 3.30 -3.71 -10.56
CA SER A 363 4.55 -4.32 -10.99
C SER A 363 4.79 -5.63 -10.27
N ASN A 364 5.20 -6.67 -11.00
CA ASN A 364 5.49 -7.99 -10.45
C ASN A 364 6.43 -8.79 -11.36
N LYS A 365 6.59 -10.09 -11.11
CA LYS A 365 7.45 -11.00 -11.91
C LYS A 365 7.07 -11.12 -13.39
N LYS A 366 5.87 -10.67 -13.80
CA LYS A 366 5.44 -10.64 -15.22
C LYS A 366 5.76 -9.32 -15.90
N GLY A 367 6.08 -8.27 -15.15
CA GLY A 367 6.40 -6.94 -15.67
C GLY A 367 5.65 -5.80 -15.01
N VAL A 368 5.53 -4.69 -15.72
CA VAL A 368 4.85 -3.47 -15.29
C VAL A 368 3.62 -3.25 -16.14
N PHE A 369 2.49 -3.04 -15.49
CA PHE A 369 1.19 -2.90 -16.13
C PHE A 369 0.50 -1.62 -15.67
N PHE A 370 -0.18 -0.98 -16.61
CA PHE A 370 -1.05 0.16 -16.38
C PHE A 370 -2.44 -0.18 -16.92
N PHE A 371 -3.44 -0.15 -16.05
CA PHE A 371 -4.83 -0.36 -16.39
C PHE A 371 -5.53 1.00 -16.40
N GLU A 372 -5.76 1.52 -17.59
CA GLU A 372 -6.46 2.78 -17.84
C GLU A 372 -7.97 2.57 -17.71
N GLN A 373 -8.62 3.33 -16.84
CA GLN A 373 -10.09 3.34 -16.76
C GLN A 373 -10.69 4.11 -17.92
N LEU A 374 -11.69 3.53 -18.63
CA LEU A 374 -12.28 4.07 -19.85
C LEU A 374 -13.57 4.87 -19.63
#